data_d0b0afcb3870667ae982d56680d54d9a
#
_entry.id   d0b0afcb3870667ae982d56680d54d9a
#
_cell.length_a   1.000
_cell.length_b   1.000
_cell.length_c   1.000
_cell.angle_alpha   90.00
_cell.angle_beta   90.00
_cell.angle_gamma   90.00
#
_symmetry.space_group_name_H-M   'P 1'
#
loop_
_entity.id
_entity.type
_entity.pdbx_description
1 polymer ?
#
loop_
_entity_poly.entity_id
_entity_poly.type
_entity_poly.pdbx_seq_one_letter_code
_entity_poly.pdbx_strand_id
1 'polypeptide(L)'
;PLLKIFQEVGAADKIEWVSLDEAYRLITLDENEKCDYIMPLGKDAFISKLEEYDPGSSAVVSKVFDLIESIEKTLDFVSNIQDFKPSMIKEIFSEHTDFLKVANYSVDEVLKSMGASQKTRDILNGYWCYLGQPTDELNVIHYFTMLHSYIIDGAVIPRGRSHQISTALLEAFTENGGEAWFNTSVKRIIVKNGVATGVELEDGTQINAKAVICNASPYNAFTKLIDEKEIPEKLKKEVNAKTLSAKGFAVFLGLNRSADEL
;
A
#
# COMPACT_ATOMS: atom_id res chain seq x y z
N PRO A 1 -6.02 5.49 -9.35
CA PRO A 1 -4.58 5.84 -9.52
C PRO A 1 -3.82 4.77 -10.33
N LEU A 2 -3.90 3.48 -9.94
CA LEU A 2 -3.15 2.41 -10.58
C LEU A 2 -3.43 2.27 -12.09
N LEU A 3 -4.68 2.27 -12.51
CA LEU A 3 -5.07 2.16 -13.92
C LEU A 3 -4.48 3.28 -14.79
N LYS A 4 -4.35 4.49 -14.25
CA LYS A 4 -3.71 5.62 -14.94
C LYS A 4 -2.23 5.33 -15.22
N ILE A 5 -1.51 4.79 -14.24
CA ILE A 5 -0.10 4.38 -14.42
C ILE A 5 0.01 3.32 -15.52
N PHE A 6 -0.86 2.30 -15.52
CA PHE A 6 -0.87 1.28 -16.57
C PHE A 6 -1.15 1.85 -17.96
N GLN A 7 -2.03 2.87 -18.07
CA GLN A 7 -2.28 3.59 -19.32
C GLN A 7 -1.02 4.34 -19.79
N GLU A 8 -0.37 5.07 -18.88
CA GLU A 8 0.82 5.86 -19.21
C GLU A 8 2.01 5.01 -19.68
N VAL A 9 2.14 3.79 -19.18
CA VAL A 9 3.23 2.87 -19.58
C VAL A 9 2.84 1.89 -20.69
N GLY A 10 1.61 1.99 -21.23
CA GLY A 10 1.14 1.12 -22.32
C GLY A 10 0.83 -0.32 -21.91
N ALA A 11 0.50 -0.55 -20.63
CA ALA A 11 0.19 -1.88 -20.09
C ALA A 11 -1.32 -2.09 -19.82
N ALA A 12 -2.15 -1.05 -19.92
CA ALA A 12 -3.57 -1.12 -19.53
C ALA A 12 -4.36 -2.13 -20.37
N ASP A 13 -4.15 -2.13 -21.69
CA ASP A 13 -4.87 -2.99 -22.64
C ASP A 13 -4.47 -4.47 -22.56
N LYS A 14 -3.38 -4.76 -21.84
CA LYS A 14 -2.82 -6.10 -21.67
C LYS A 14 -3.40 -6.84 -20.48
N ILE A 15 -4.26 -6.19 -19.69
CA ILE A 15 -4.84 -6.73 -18.47
C ILE A 15 -6.35 -6.65 -18.53
N GLU A 16 -7.02 -7.79 -18.38
CA GLU A 16 -8.46 -7.84 -18.13
C GLU A 16 -8.69 -7.73 -16.62
N TRP A 17 -9.34 -6.66 -16.19
CA TRP A 17 -9.67 -6.42 -14.79
C TRP A 17 -11.06 -6.98 -14.45
N VAL A 18 -11.15 -7.67 -13.33
CA VAL A 18 -12.39 -8.20 -12.76
C VAL A 18 -12.70 -7.43 -11.49
N SER A 19 -13.85 -6.77 -11.45
CA SER A 19 -14.34 -6.10 -10.24
C SER A 19 -14.74 -7.12 -9.19
N LEU A 20 -14.49 -6.79 -7.93
CA LEU A 20 -14.97 -7.56 -6.78
C LEU A 20 -16.29 -6.96 -6.30
N ASP A 21 -17.17 -7.80 -5.76
CA ASP A 21 -18.46 -7.37 -5.19
C ASP A 21 -18.34 -7.10 -3.69
N GLU A 22 -17.35 -7.69 -3.05
CA GLU A 22 -17.10 -7.63 -1.61
C GLU A 22 -15.72 -7.05 -1.32
N ALA A 23 -15.63 -6.26 -0.26
CA ALA A 23 -14.36 -5.73 0.24
C ALA A 23 -13.55 -6.87 0.89
N TYR A 24 -14.13 -7.51 1.88
CA TYR A 24 -13.53 -8.64 2.60
C TYR A 24 -14.57 -9.42 3.42
N ARG A 25 -14.19 -10.64 3.79
CA ARG A 25 -14.87 -11.44 4.80
C ARG A 25 -13.96 -11.59 6.02
N LEU A 26 -14.43 -11.15 7.18
CA LEU A 26 -13.71 -11.26 8.45
C LEU A 26 -14.29 -12.40 9.27
N ILE A 27 -13.49 -13.42 9.52
CA ILE A 27 -13.88 -14.58 10.31
C ILE A 27 -12.98 -14.64 11.54
N THR A 28 -13.55 -14.72 12.74
CA THR A 28 -12.81 -15.06 13.94
C THR A 28 -13.13 -16.49 14.36
N LEU A 29 -12.08 -17.18 14.79
CA LEU A 29 -12.19 -18.57 15.29
C LEU A 29 -12.13 -18.62 16.83
N ASP A 30 -12.24 -17.47 17.51
CA ASP A 30 -12.32 -17.43 18.96
C ASP A 30 -13.59 -18.15 19.41
N GLU A 31 -13.44 -19.10 20.32
CA GLU A 31 -14.57 -19.92 20.83
C GLU A 31 -15.62 -19.08 21.56
N ASN A 32 -15.22 -17.94 22.12
CA ASN A 32 -16.09 -17.02 22.86
C ASN A 32 -16.75 -15.97 21.98
N GLU A 33 -16.20 -15.70 20.79
CA GLU A 33 -16.66 -14.61 19.92
C GLU A 33 -16.51 -14.98 18.44
N LYS A 34 -17.26 -16.02 18.03
CA LYS A 34 -17.31 -16.40 16.61
C LYS A 34 -18.02 -15.31 15.83
N CYS A 35 -17.34 -14.75 14.87
CA CYS A 35 -17.96 -13.83 13.91
C CYS A 35 -17.63 -14.23 12.47
N ASP A 36 -18.54 -13.87 11.58
CA ASP A 36 -18.40 -14.00 10.14
C ASP A 36 -19.05 -12.77 9.51
N TYR A 37 -18.21 -11.78 9.22
CA TYR A 37 -18.64 -10.49 8.70
C TYR A 37 -18.22 -10.35 7.24
N ILE A 38 -19.21 -10.23 6.35
CA ILE A 38 -18.99 -9.97 4.92
C ILE A 38 -19.23 -8.50 4.70
N MET A 39 -18.18 -7.76 4.30
CA MET A 39 -18.25 -6.34 4.09
C MET A 39 -18.30 -6.00 2.59
N PRO A 40 -19.32 -5.21 2.17
CA PRO A 40 -19.47 -4.81 0.77
C PRO A 40 -18.50 -3.69 0.40
N LEU A 41 -18.36 -3.46 -0.91
CA LEU A 41 -17.76 -2.24 -1.46
C LEU A 41 -18.78 -1.10 -1.46
N GLY A 42 -18.27 0.14 -1.51
CA GLY A 42 -19.07 1.36 -1.50
C GLY A 42 -19.40 1.88 -0.10
N LYS A 43 -19.23 3.20 0.10
CA LYS A 43 -19.39 3.89 1.37
C LYS A 43 -20.73 3.57 2.04
N ASP A 44 -21.84 3.79 1.33
CA ASP A 44 -23.18 3.66 1.91
C ASP A 44 -23.53 2.22 2.24
N ALA A 45 -23.17 1.29 1.35
CA ALA A 45 -23.36 -0.14 1.56
C ALA A 45 -22.54 -0.63 2.76
N PHE A 46 -21.30 -0.17 2.88
CA PHE A 46 -20.43 -0.52 4.01
C PHE A 46 -20.97 -0.02 5.34
N ILE A 47 -21.40 1.27 5.40
CA ILE A 47 -22.02 1.86 6.60
C ILE A 47 -23.27 1.08 7.00
N SER A 48 -24.15 0.80 6.04
CA SER A 48 -25.40 0.06 6.30
C SER A 48 -25.12 -1.35 6.80
N LYS A 49 -24.14 -2.03 6.21
CA LYS A 49 -23.78 -3.39 6.61
C LYS A 49 -23.13 -3.46 7.98
N LEU A 50 -22.30 -2.47 8.31
CA LEU A 50 -21.69 -2.38 9.63
C LEU A 50 -22.73 -2.09 10.72
N GLU A 51 -23.73 -1.24 10.43
CA GLU A 51 -24.86 -0.99 11.33
C GLU A 51 -25.67 -2.27 11.63
N GLU A 52 -25.84 -3.20 10.65
CA GLU A 52 -26.45 -4.50 10.88
C GLU A 52 -25.65 -5.34 11.90
N TYR A 53 -24.33 -5.29 11.81
CA TYR A 53 -23.44 -6.05 12.68
C TYR A 53 -23.23 -5.40 14.05
N ASP A 54 -23.16 -4.08 14.11
CA ASP A 54 -22.95 -3.28 15.32
C ASP A 54 -23.96 -2.13 15.39
N PRO A 55 -25.21 -2.38 15.90
CA PRO A 55 -26.26 -1.39 15.93
C PRO A 55 -25.88 -0.11 16.69
N GLY A 56 -26.12 1.04 16.08
CA GLY A 56 -25.74 2.37 16.57
C GLY A 56 -24.37 2.86 16.06
N SER A 57 -23.69 2.09 15.20
CA SER A 57 -22.39 2.45 14.64
C SER A 57 -22.45 3.42 13.46
N SER A 58 -23.57 3.49 12.73
CA SER A 58 -23.69 4.22 11.46
C SER A 58 -23.23 5.68 11.54
N ALA A 59 -23.57 6.37 12.61
CA ALA A 59 -23.20 7.77 12.78
C ALA A 59 -21.68 7.98 12.95
N VAL A 60 -20.99 7.09 13.65
CA VAL A 60 -19.54 7.16 13.82
C VAL A 60 -18.83 6.70 12.56
N VAL A 61 -19.32 5.66 11.90
CA VAL A 61 -18.72 5.13 10.66
C VAL A 61 -18.86 6.13 9.52
N SER A 62 -20.00 6.84 9.42
CA SER A 62 -20.15 7.95 8.46
C SER A 62 -19.08 9.02 8.66
N LYS A 63 -18.83 9.44 9.90
CA LYS A 63 -17.76 10.41 10.20
C LYS A 63 -16.35 9.87 9.87
N VAL A 64 -16.12 8.57 10.04
CA VAL A 64 -14.86 7.95 9.62
C VAL A 64 -14.68 8.06 8.11
N PHE A 65 -15.71 7.77 7.32
CA PHE A 65 -15.65 7.93 5.87
C PHE A 65 -15.52 9.39 5.44
N ASP A 66 -16.14 10.33 6.12
CA ASP A 66 -15.95 11.77 5.85
C ASP A 66 -14.49 12.20 6.10
N LEU A 67 -13.88 11.66 7.15
CA LEU A 67 -12.44 11.87 7.42
C LEU A 67 -11.55 11.23 6.36
N ILE A 68 -11.87 10.00 5.90
CA ILE A 68 -11.17 9.31 4.81
C ILE A 68 -11.18 10.17 3.54
N GLU A 69 -12.34 10.69 3.14
CA GLU A 69 -12.48 11.55 1.96
C GLU A 69 -11.73 12.89 2.13
N SER A 70 -11.73 13.46 3.33
CA SER A 70 -10.98 14.68 3.65
C SER A 70 -9.46 14.46 3.54
N ILE A 71 -8.96 13.29 3.98
CA ILE A 71 -7.55 12.90 3.84
C ILE A 71 -7.18 12.78 2.37
N GLU A 72 -8.00 12.08 1.56
CA GLU A 72 -7.73 11.90 0.13
C GLU A 72 -7.71 13.23 -0.62
N LYS A 73 -8.67 14.12 -0.35
CA LYS A 73 -8.67 15.49 -0.89
C LYS A 73 -7.39 16.24 -0.56
N THR A 74 -6.86 16.05 0.65
CA THR A 74 -5.59 16.67 1.06
C THR A 74 -4.39 16.09 0.31
N LEU A 75 -4.35 14.78 0.16
CA LEU A 75 -3.26 14.11 -0.58
C LEU A 75 -3.27 14.48 -2.06
N ASP A 76 -4.45 14.58 -2.67
CA ASP A 76 -4.60 15.09 -4.04
C ASP A 76 -4.10 16.53 -4.16
N PHE A 77 -4.47 17.39 -3.24
CA PHE A 77 -3.97 18.77 -3.20
C PHE A 77 -2.44 18.80 -3.13
N VAL A 78 -1.85 18.08 -2.18
CA VAL A 78 -0.38 18.05 -1.99
C VAL A 78 0.35 17.45 -3.19
N SER A 79 -0.19 16.40 -3.80
CA SER A 79 0.40 15.73 -4.97
C SER A 79 0.47 16.63 -6.22
N ASN A 80 -0.42 17.61 -6.33
CA ASN A 80 -0.48 18.56 -7.43
C ASN A 80 0.37 19.82 -7.21
N ILE A 81 1.01 19.96 -6.04
CA ILE A 81 1.91 21.09 -5.78
C ILE A 81 3.24 20.89 -6.52
N GLN A 82 3.47 21.66 -7.57
CA GLN A 82 4.78 21.70 -8.25
C GLN A 82 5.75 22.63 -7.53
N ASP A 83 5.27 23.81 -7.13
CA ASP A 83 6.05 24.82 -6.40
C ASP A 83 5.29 25.25 -5.13
N PHE A 84 5.88 25.01 -3.97
CA PHE A 84 5.30 25.44 -2.71
C PHE A 84 5.35 26.95 -2.54
N LYS A 85 4.17 27.59 -2.38
CA LYS A 85 4.05 29.03 -2.15
C LYS A 85 3.59 29.32 -0.72
N PRO A 86 4.11 30.38 -0.05
CA PRO A 86 3.66 30.74 1.30
C PRO A 86 2.15 30.94 1.46
N SER A 87 1.44 31.35 0.38
CA SER A 87 -0.01 31.48 0.38
C SER A 87 -0.76 30.16 0.60
N MET A 88 -0.16 29.04 0.20
CA MET A 88 -0.73 27.69 0.38
C MET A 88 -0.79 27.26 1.85
N ILE A 89 0.06 27.85 2.70
CA ILE A 89 0.01 27.60 4.14
C ILE A 89 -1.36 27.95 4.70
N LYS A 90 -1.93 29.11 4.29
CA LYS A 90 -3.25 29.50 4.75
C LYS A 90 -4.33 28.53 4.29
N GLU A 91 -4.24 28.07 3.04
CA GLU A 91 -5.15 27.08 2.47
C GLU A 91 -5.07 25.74 3.21
N ILE A 92 -3.85 25.26 3.49
CA ILE A 92 -3.63 24.02 4.26
C ILE A 92 -4.28 24.12 5.65
N PHE A 93 -4.14 25.23 6.34
CA PHE A 93 -4.72 25.42 7.67
C PHE A 93 -6.23 25.68 7.66
N SER A 94 -6.83 26.16 6.56
CA SER A 94 -8.28 26.39 6.47
C SER A 94 -9.04 25.20 5.90
N GLU A 95 -8.51 24.54 4.86
CA GLU A 95 -9.22 23.52 4.09
C GLU A 95 -8.80 22.08 4.42
N HIS A 96 -7.59 21.91 5.01
CA HIS A 96 -6.99 20.59 5.27
C HIS A 96 -6.73 20.33 6.76
N THR A 97 -7.54 20.98 7.62
CA THR A 97 -7.37 20.92 9.08
C THR A 97 -7.51 19.51 9.65
N ASP A 98 -8.41 18.70 9.10
CA ASP A 98 -8.65 17.35 9.62
C ASP A 98 -7.48 16.42 9.36
N PHE A 99 -6.83 16.55 8.21
CA PHE A 99 -5.57 15.88 7.94
C PHE A 99 -4.49 16.23 8.97
N LEU A 100 -4.30 17.54 9.23
CA LEU A 100 -3.30 18.02 10.19
C LEU A 100 -3.55 17.52 11.62
N LYS A 101 -4.83 17.43 12.02
CA LYS A 101 -5.20 16.92 13.35
C LYS A 101 -4.83 15.46 13.56
N VAL A 102 -4.92 14.65 12.50
CA VAL A 102 -4.77 13.19 12.62
C VAL A 102 -3.44 12.65 12.10
N ALA A 103 -2.64 13.46 11.38
CA ALA A 103 -1.45 13.02 10.65
C ALA A 103 -0.43 12.23 11.48
N ASN A 104 -0.34 12.47 12.78
CA ASN A 104 0.63 11.82 13.67
C ASN A 104 0.01 10.75 14.58
N TYR A 105 -1.25 10.40 14.39
CA TYR A 105 -1.93 9.44 15.24
C TYR A 105 -2.07 8.08 14.56
N SER A 106 -2.20 7.05 15.39
CA SER A 106 -2.49 5.71 14.92
C SER A 106 -3.98 5.54 14.57
N VAL A 107 -4.28 4.50 13.82
CA VAL A 107 -5.66 4.12 13.48
C VAL A 107 -6.51 3.94 14.72
N ASP A 108 -5.99 3.21 15.70
CA ASP A 108 -6.71 2.88 16.92
C ASP A 108 -6.99 4.12 17.79
N GLU A 109 -6.02 5.05 17.90
CA GLU A 109 -6.21 6.33 18.59
C GLU A 109 -7.31 7.16 17.95
N VAL A 110 -7.31 7.29 16.62
CA VAL A 110 -8.32 8.08 15.89
C VAL A 110 -9.70 7.46 16.03
N LEU A 111 -9.85 6.16 15.76
CA LEU A 111 -11.16 5.49 15.87
C LEU A 111 -11.72 5.52 17.29
N LYS A 112 -10.88 5.35 18.31
CA LYS A 112 -11.27 5.51 19.71
C LYS A 112 -11.75 6.94 20.02
N SER A 113 -11.00 7.94 19.56
CA SER A 113 -11.36 9.36 19.77
C SER A 113 -12.70 9.74 19.13
N MET A 114 -13.07 9.07 18.04
CA MET A 114 -14.34 9.23 17.35
C MET A 114 -15.51 8.50 18.03
N GLY A 115 -15.23 7.68 19.05
CA GLY A 115 -16.22 6.92 19.79
C GLY A 115 -16.62 5.59 19.14
N ALA A 116 -15.81 5.06 18.24
CA ALA A 116 -16.06 3.74 17.65
C ALA A 116 -15.97 2.63 18.72
N SER A 117 -16.97 1.73 18.75
CA SER A 117 -16.98 0.55 19.61
C SER A 117 -15.82 -0.38 19.28
N GLN A 118 -15.46 -1.33 20.15
CA GLN A 118 -14.44 -2.32 19.84
C GLN A 118 -14.82 -3.10 18.57
N LYS A 119 -16.06 -3.55 18.47
CA LYS A 119 -16.56 -4.31 17.33
C LYS A 119 -16.51 -3.51 16.02
N THR A 120 -16.92 -2.25 16.05
CA THR A 120 -16.78 -1.33 14.91
C THR A 120 -15.32 -1.20 14.48
N ARG A 121 -14.37 -1.06 15.43
CA ARG A 121 -12.94 -0.97 15.13
C ARG A 121 -12.41 -2.26 14.53
N ASP A 122 -12.77 -3.41 15.06
CA ASP A 122 -12.32 -4.71 14.57
C ASP A 122 -12.78 -4.94 13.12
N ILE A 123 -14.03 -4.56 12.79
CA ILE A 123 -14.54 -4.64 11.42
C ILE A 123 -13.81 -3.64 10.52
N LEU A 124 -13.73 -2.36 10.89
CA LEU A 124 -13.03 -1.34 10.09
C LEU A 124 -11.55 -1.67 9.84
N ASN A 125 -10.93 -2.39 10.76
CA ASN A 125 -9.53 -2.77 10.68
C ASN A 125 -9.27 -4.08 9.90
N GLY A 126 -10.24 -4.64 9.19
CA GLY A 126 -10.09 -5.90 8.46
C GLY A 126 -8.89 -6.00 7.52
N TYR A 127 -8.40 -4.88 7.01
CA TYR A 127 -7.23 -4.82 6.11
C TYR A 127 -5.89 -4.46 6.80
N TRP A 128 -5.85 -4.30 8.12
CA TRP A 128 -4.65 -3.82 8.83
C TRP A 128 -3.36 -4.56 8.46
N CYS A 129 -3.47 -5.88 8.26
CA CYS A 129 -2.32 -6.75 7.96
C CYS A 129 -1.60 -6.42 6.63
N TYR A 130 -2.26 -5.72 5.70
CA TYR A 130 -1.66 -5.33 4.42
C TYR A 130 -0.51 -4.33 4.59
N LEU A 131 -0.54 -3.51 5.64
CA LEU A 131 0.48 -2.52 5.92
C LEU A 131 1.55 -3.01 6.91
N GLY A 132 1.37 -4.21 7.48
CA GLY A 132 2.39 -4.90 8.26
C GLY A 132 2.71 -4.28 9.63
N GLN A 133 1.83 -3.42 10.16
CA GLN A 133 1.91 -2.84 11.50
C GLN A 133 0.60 -3.06 12.26
N PRO A 134 0.63 -3.27 13.59
CA PRO A 134 -0.57 -3.33 14.38
C PRO A 134 -1.29 -1.97 14.41
N THR A 135 -2.60 -1.96 14.66
CA THR A 135 -3.44 -0.76 14.51
C THR A 135 -3.15 0.36 15.48
N ASP A 136 -2.51 0.07 16.59
CA ASP A 136 -2.04 1.03 17.60
C ASP A 136 -0.71 1.72 17.22
N GLU A 137 0.03 1.17 16.24
CA GLU A 137 1.24 1.77 15.66
C GLU A 137 1.05 2.25 14.22
N LEU A 138 0.04 1.70 13.52
CA LEU A 138 -0.23 2.01 12.13
C LEU A 138 -0.75 3.43 11.97
N ASN A 139 -0.04 4.25 11.19
CA ASN A 139 -0.46 5.63 10.92
C ASN A 139 -1.80 5.67 10.18
N VAL A 140 -2.73 6.51 10.69
CA VAL A 140 -4.10 6.61 10.19
C VAL A 140 -4.17 7.08 8.73
N ILE A 141 -3.27 7.97 8.31
CA ILE A 141 -3.26 8.47 6.92
C ILE A 141 -3.03 7.33 5.94
N HIS A 142 -2.02 6.49 6.18
CA HIS A 142 -1.72 5.35 5.31
C HIS A 142 -2.88 4.35 5.26
N TYR A 143 -3.48 4.08 6.41
CA TYR A 143 -4.57 3.12 6.49
C TYR A 143 -5.86 3.64 5.83
N PHE A 144 -6.22 4.89 6.08
CA PHE A 144 -7.44 5.48 5.54
C PHE A 144 -7.35 5.72 4.02
N THR A 145 -6.18 6.08 3.50
CA THR A 145 -5.94 6.10 2.03
C THR A 145 -6.13 4.72 1.41
N MET A 146 -5.67 3.67 2.09
CA MET A 146 -5.92 2.31 1.62
C MET A 146 -7.40 1.94 1.66
N LEU A 147 -8.13 2.29 2.74
CA LEU A 147 -9.58 2.06 2.82
C LEU A 147 -10.33 2.82 1.72
N HIS A 148 -9.94 4.08 1.42
CA HIS A 148 -10.51 4.82 0.29
C HIS A 148 -10.39 4.03 -1.00
N SER A 149 -9.17 3.63 -1.34
CA SER A 149 -8.88 2.91 -2.59
C SER A 149 -9.63 1.59 -2.72
N TYR A 150 -9.80 0.84 -1.63
CA TYR A 150 -10.48 -0.47 -1.68
C TYR A 150 -12.00 -0.35 -1.60
N ILE A 151 -12.52 0.50 -0.71
CA ILE A 151 -13.96 0.53 -0.42
C ILE A 151 -14.68 1.55 -1.31
N ILE A 152 -14.10 2.74 -1.53
CA ILE A 152 -14.76 3.82 -2.28
C ILE A 152 -14.46 3.71 -3.78
N ASP A 153 -13.17 3.62 -4.17
CA ASP A 153 -12.78 3.48 -5.58
C ASP A 153 -13.14 2.10 -6.15
N GLY A 154 -13.28 1.11 -5.30
CA GLY A 154 -13.57 -0.27 -5.64
C GLY A 154 -12.34 -1.14 -5.86
N ALA A 155 -12.44 -2.41 -5.46
CA ALA A 155 -11.38 -3.37 -5.60
C ALA A 155 -11.50 -4.16 -6.92
N VAL A 156 -10.37 -4.34 -7.58
CA VAL A 156 -10.26 -5.12 -8.82
C VAL A 156 -9.11 -6.11 -8.74
N ILE A 157 -9.26 -7.24 -9.40
CA ILE A 157 -8.18 -8.22 -9.59
C ILE A 157 -7.96 -8.49 -11.07
N PRO A 158 -6.74 -8.78 -11.51
CA PRO A 158 -6.51 -9.18 -12.90
C PRO A 158 -7.02 -10.60 -13.13
N ARG A 159 -7.73 -10.83 -14.25
CA ARG A 159 -8.06 -12.19 -14.70
C ARG A 159 -6.76 -12.95 -14.95
N GLY A 160 -6.65 -14.15 -14.40
CA GLY A 160 -5.41 -14.94 -14.46
C GLY A 160 -4.41 -14.61 -13.36
N ARG A 161 -4.84 -13.90 -12.29
CA ARG A 161 -4.11 -13.58 -11.07
C ARG A 161 -3.06 -12.47 -11.23
N SER A 162 -2.43 -12.10 -10.12
CA SER A 162 -1.46 -11.00 -10.03
C SER A 162 -0.25 -11.12 -10.97
N HIS A 163 0.10 -12.34 -11.40
CA HIS A 163 1.18 -12.55 -12.36
C HIS A 163 0.93 -11.84 -13.70
N GLN A 164 -0.34 -11.64 -14.10
CA GLN A 164 -0.70 -10.89 -15.31
C GLN A 164 -0.23 -9.44 -15.27
N ILE A 165 -0.18 -8.84 -14.09
CA ILE A 165 0.36 -7.49 -13.91
C ILE A 165 1.84 -7.45 -14.32
N SER A 166 2.64 -8.39 -13.82
CA SER A 166 4.07 -8.46 -14.13
C SER A 166 4.31 -8.77 -15.61
N THR A 167 3.48 -9.65 -16.20
CA THR A 167 3.57 -10.00 -17.63
C THR A 167 3.25 -8.80 -18.50
N ALA A 168 2.17 -8.07 -18.22
CA ALA A 168 1.76 -6.89 -19.00
C ALA A 168 2.81 -5.76 -18.92
N LEU A 169 3.38 -5.53 -17.74
CA LEU A 169 4.43 -4.52 -17.57
C LEU A 169 5.71 -4.94 -18.30
N LEU A 170 6.09 -6.22 -18.25
CA LEU A 170 7.24 -6.74 -18.96
C LEU A 170 7.08 -6.63 -20.48
N GLU A 171 5.90 -6.96 -20.98
CA GLU A 171 5.57 -6.84 -22.40
C GLU A 171 5.65 -5.38 -22.86
N ALA A 172 5.01 -4.45 -22.14
CA ALA A 172 5.10 -3.02 -22.43
C ALA A 172 6.56 -2.51 -22.36
N PHE A 173 7.34 -2.99 -21.41
CA PHE A 173 8.76 -2.63 -21.26
C PHE A 173 9.60 -3.11 -22.47
N THR A 174 9.38 -4.33 -22.92
CA THR A 174 10.12 -4.90 -24.08
C THR A 174 9.68 -4.27 -25.39
N GLU A 175 8.40 -3.95 -25.58
CA GLU A 175 7.89 -3.20 -26.74
C GLU A 175 8.54 -1.81 -26.85
N ASN A 176 8.91 -1.21 -25.71
CA ASN A 176 9.65 0.07 -25.66
C ASN A 176 11.17 -0.11 -25.77
N GLY A 177 11.66 -1.29 -26.16
CA GLY A 177 13.10 -1.58 -26.36
C GLY A 177 13.85 -1.92 -25.09
N GLY A 178 13.17 -2.19 -23.99
CA GLY A 178 13.79 -2.68 -22.75
C GLY A 178 14.20 -4.14 -22.84
N GLU A 179 15.24 -4.54 -22.11
CA GLU A 179 15.69 -5.92 -21.98
C GLU A 179 15.49 -6.42 -20.56
N ALA A 180 14.90 -7.61 -20.39
CA ALA A 180 14.70 -8.23 -19.10
C ALA A 180 15.55 -9.52 -19.00
N TRP A 181 16.39 -9.57 -17.98
CA TRP A 181 17.25 -10.70 -17.70
C TRP A 181 16.75 -11.43 -16.45
N PHE A 182 16.29 -12.65 -16.64
CA PHE A 182 15.83 -13.52 -15.56
C PHE A 182 16.99 -14.40 -15.04
N ASN A 183 16.82 -14.90 -13.81
CA ASN A 183 17.85 -15.73 -13.14
C ASN A 183 19.22 -15.07 -13.10
N THR A 184 19.25 -13.73 -13.07
CA THR A 184 20.46 -12.92 -13.13
C THR A 184 20.56 -12.10 -11.86
N SER A 185 21.45 -12.49 -10.95
CA SER A 185 21.66 -11.82 -9.68
C SER A 185 22.68 -10.71 -9.81
N VAL A 186 22.32 -9.53 -9.29
CA VAL A 186 23.25 -8.41 -9.15
C VAL A 186 24.07 -8.60 -7.88
N LYS A 187 25.39 -8.66 -8.03
CA LYS A 187 26.35 -8.79 -6.94
C LYS A 187 26.59 -7.44 -6.26
N ARG A 188 26.74 -6.37 -7.05
CA ARG A 188 26.93 -5.02 -6.52
C ARG A 188 26.55 -3.93 -7.51
N ILE A 189 26.26 -2.74 -6.98
CA ILE A 189 26.13 -1.48 -7.72
C ILE A 189 27.52 -0.83 -7.79
N ILE A 190 27.98 -0.51 -8.98
CA ILE A 190 29.27 0.13 -9.20
C ILE A 190 29.10 1.63 -8.98
N VAL A 191 29.77 2.15 -7.92
CA VAL A 191 29.80 3.57 -7.61
C VAL A 191 31.19 4.12 -7.87
N LYS A 192 31.31 5.25 -8.58
CA LYS A 192 32.56 5.96 -8.85
C LYS A 192 32.35 7.43 -8.50
N ASN A 193 33.14 7.95 -7.59
CA ASN A 193 33.06 9.35 -7.14
C ASN A 193 31.65 9.77 -6.69
N GLY A 194 30.97 8.90 -5.95
CA GLY A 194 29.61 9.14 -5.45
C GLY A 194 28.49 9.01 -6.50
N VAL A 195 28.79 8.52 -7.71
CA VAL A 195 27.81 8.33 -8.80
C VAL A 195 27.71 6.86 -9.15
N ALA A 196 26.47 6.32 -9.19
CA ALA A 196 26.22 4.98 -9.69
C ALA A 196 26.44 4.93 -11.21
N THR A 197 27.33 4.05 -11.68
CA THR A 197 27.75 3.96 -13.09
C THR A 197 27.39 2.63 -13.73
N GLY A 198 26.75 1.72 -13.01
CA GLY A 198 26.34 0.41 -13.50
C GLY A 198 26.22 -0.62 -12.39
N VAL A 199 26.15 -1.86 -12.79
CA VAL A 199 26.08 -3.03 -11.89
C VAL A 199 27.10 -4.09 -12.29
N GLU A 200 27.50 -4.92 -11.33
CA GLU A 200 28.26 -6.16 -11.54
C GLU A 200 27.37 -7.34 -11.16
N LEU A 201 27.29 -8.32 -12.02
CA LEU A 201 26.55 -9.56 -11.82
C LEU A 201 27.41 -10.59 -11.05
N GLU A 202 26.77 -11.64 -10.54
CA GLU A 202 27.48 -12.72 -9.80
C GLU A 202 28.53 -13.45 -10.65
N ASP A 203 28.34 -13.53 -11.96
CA ASP A 203 29.28 -14.10 -12.91
C ASP A 203 30.47 -13.19 -13.28
N GLY A 204 30.48 -11.96 -12.73
CA GLY A 204 31.50 -10.95 -13.01
C GLY A 204 31.21 -10.04 -14.21
N THR A 205 30.10 -10.26 -14.92
CA THR A 205 29.67 -9.37 -16.02
C THR A 205 29.36 -7.98 -15.47
N GLN A 206 29.88 -6.94 -16.15
CA GLN A 206 29.59 -5.56 -15.79
C GLN A 206 28.68 -4.91 -16.83
N ILE A 207 27.61 -4.29 -16.37
CA ILE A 207 26.66 -3.55 -17.17
C ILE A 207 26.78 -2.08 -16.81
N ASN A 208 27.21 -1.25 -17.76
CA ASN A 208 27.31 0.19 -17.56
C ASN A 208 25.94 0.84 -17.74
N ALA A 209 25.61 1.81 -16.90
CA ALA A 209 24.35 2.56 -16.94
C ALA A 209 24.56 4.02 -16.52
N LYS A 210 23.72 4.91 -17.06
CA LYS A 210 23.70 6.33 -16.65
C LYS A 210 23.05 6.53 -15.28
N ALA A 211 22.17 5.61 -14.89
CA ALA A 211 21.48 5.59 -13.59
C ALA A 211 21.13 4.14 -13.23
N VAL A 212 20.98 3.86 -11.95
CA VAL A 212 20.56 2.56 -11.42
C VAL A 212 19.35 2.76 -10.53
N ILE A 213 18.23 2.13 -10.88
CA ILE A 213 17.04 2.07 -10.04
C ILE A 213 17.08 0.75 -9.27
N CYS A 214 17.16 0.82 -7.95
CA CYS A 214 17.24 -0.35 -7.09
C CYS A 214 15.91 -0.56 -6.35
N ASN A 215 15.18 -1.61 -6.71
CA ASN A 215 13.94 -2.01 -6.04
C ASN A 215 14.15 -3.11 -4.98
N ALA A 216 15.39 -3.33 -4.54
CA ALA A 216 15.67 -4.16 -3.37
C ALA A 216 15.35 -3.40 -2.08
N SER A 217 15.20 -4.15 -0.95
CA SER A 217 15.09 -3.50 0.37
C SER A 217 16.23 -2.49 0.57
N PRO A 218 15.95 -1.27 1.04
CA PRO A 218 17.00 -0.27 1.33
C PRO A 218 18.10 -0.83 2.24
N TYR A 219 17.75 -1.64 3.22
CA TYR A 219 18.73 -2.32 4.08
C TYR A 219 19.68 -3.18 3.23
N ASN A 220 19.16 -4.05 2.36
CA ASN A 220 20.00 -4.89 1.50
C ASN A 220 20.82 -4.06 0.49
N ALA A 221 20.21 -3.03 -0.11
CA ALA A 221 20.88 -2.15 -1.04
C ALA A 221 22.13 -1.50 -0.42
N PHE A 222 21.99 -0.94 0.78
CA PHE A 222 23.05 -0.19 1.45
C PHE A 222 23.98 -1.06 2.30
N THR A 223 23.61 -2.29 2.66
CA THR A 223 24.51 -3.18 3.42
C THR A 223 25.19 -4.25 2.59
N LYS A 224 24.69 -4.53 1.37
CA LYS A 224 25.20 -5.65 0.55
C LYS A 224 25.58 -5.26 -0.87
N LEU A 225 24.85 -4.31 -1.49
CA LEU A 225 25.02 -4.00 -2.91
C LEU A 225 25.93 -2.80 -3.17
N ILE A 226 26.18 -1.95 -2.18
CA ILE A 226 27.03 -0.76 -2.32
C ILE A 226 28.18 -0.87 -1.33
N ASP A 227 29.41 -0.58 -1.78
CA ASP A 227 30.59 -0.53 -0.91
C ASP A 227 30.37 0.50 0.22
N GLU A 228 30.62 0.12 1.45
CA GLU A 228 30.35 0.94 2.63
C GLU A 228 30.98 2.35 2.57
N LYS A 229 32.19 2.46 2.00
CA LYS A 229 32.91 3.72 1.82
C LYS A 229 32.21 4.73 0.91
N GLU A 230 31.34 4.25 0.03
CA GLU A 230 30.57 5.07 -0.92
C GLU A 230 29.23 5.55 -0.34
N ILE A 231 28.86 5.09 0.87
CA ILE A 231 27.58 5.42 1.49
C ILE A 231 27.77 6.61 2.43
N PRO A 232 27.04 7.73 2.22
CA PRO A 232 27.09 8.87 3.12
C PRO A 232 26.66 8.51 4.55
N GLU A 233 27.34 8.99 5.56
CA GLU A 233 27.04 8.71 6.98
C GLU A 233 25.61 9.07 7.37
N LYS A 234 25.05 10.14 6.80
CA LYS A 234 23.65 10.51 7.02
C LYS A 234 22.71 9.40 6.59
N LEU A 235 22.94 8.81 5.42
CA LEU A 235 22.10 7.75 4.86
C LEU A 235 22.23 6.45 5.67
N LYS A 236 23.44 6.09 6.14
CA LYS A 236 23.63 4.97 7.05
C LYS A 236 22.79 5.12 8.32
N LYS A 237 22.79 6.31 8.91
CA LYS A 237 21.97 6.59 10.10
C LYS A 237 20.47 6.48 9.82
N GLU A 238 20.00 6.99 8.70
CA GLU A 238 18.61 6.92 8.28
C GLU A 238 18.14 5.48 8.04
N VAL A 239 18.96 4.66 7.37
CA VAL A 239 18.64 3.25 7.12
C VAL A 239 18.63 2.44 8.42
N ASN A 240 19.60 2.67 9.30
CA ASN A 240 19.71 1.96 10.57
C ASN A 240 18.64 2.38 11.61
N ALA A 241 18.08 3.57 11.48
CA ALA A 241 17.00 4.05 12.34
C ALA A 241 15.62 3.46 12.01
N LYS A 242 15.49 2.77 10.87
CA LYS A 242 14.20 2.19 10.43
C LYS A 242 13.92 0.89 11.16
N THR A 243 12.72 0.79 11.72
CA THR A 243 12.16 -0.47 12.24
C THR A 243 11.58 -1.27 11.08
N LEU A 244 11.88 -2.56 11.04
CA LEU A 244 11.29 -3.45 10.04
C LEU A 244 9.87 -3.81 10.45
N SER A 245 8.94 -3.75 9.50
CA SER A 245 7.57 -4.23 9.69
C SER A 245 7.50 -5.77 9.78
N ALA A 246 6.33 -6.29 10.13
CA ALA A 246 6.07 -7.73 10.09
C ALA A 246 6.34 -8.32 8.71
N LYS A 247 6.82 -9.57 8.67
CA LYS A 247 7.03 -10.32 7.43
C LYS A 247 5.79 -11.13 7.10
N GLY A 248 5.34 -11.07 5.84
CA GLY A 248 4.29 -11.95 5.34
C GLY A 248 4.84 -13.34 5.01
N PHE A 249 4.10 -14.37 5.42
CA PHE A 249 4.31 -15.73 4.97
C PHE A 249 2.98 -16.27 4.41
N ALA A 250 2.98 -16.69 3.16
CA ALA A 250 1.78 -17.20 2.50
C ALA A 250 1.93 -18.69 2.17
N VAL A 251 0.88 -19.46 2.45
CA VAL A 251 0.78 -20.86 2.06
C VAL A 251 -0.41 -21.03 1.12
N PHE A 252 -0.16 -21.58 -0.05
CA PHE A 252 -1.19 -21.89 -1.04
C PHE A 252 -1.47 -23.40 -0.99
N LEU A 253 -2.70 -23.75 -0.58
CA LEU A 253 -3.12 -25.14 -0.43
C LEU A 253 -4.11 -25.51 -1.52
N GLY A 254 -3.85 -26.60 -2.23
CA GLY A 254 -4.83 -27.28 -3.06
C GLY A 254 -5.58 -28.31 -2.20
N LEU A 255 -6.88 -28.13 -2.03
CA LEU A 255 -7.70 -29.01 -1.21
C LEU A 255 -8.60 -29.89 -2.08
N ASN A 256 -8.82 -31.16 -1.66
CA ASN A 256 -9.77 -32.09 -2.29
C ASN A 256 -11.20 -31.87 -1.78
N ARG A 257 -11.57 -30.58 -1.57
CA ARG A 257 -12.89 -30.17 -1.08
C ARG A 257 -13.38 -28.98 -1.85
N SER A 258 -14.68 -28.82 -1.99
CA SER A 258 -15.29 -27.59 -2.52
C SER A 258 -15.25 -26.47 -1.49
N ALA A 259 -15.44 -25.23 -1.96
CA ALA A 259 -15.53 -24.07 -1.07
C ALA A 259 -16.71 -24.18 -0.08
N ASP A 260 -17.80 -24.85 -0.49
CA ASP A 260 -19.00 -25.04 0.34
C ASP A 260 -18.80 -26.08 1.47
N GLU A 261 -17.70 -26.84 1.41
CA GLU A 261 -17.34 -27.84 2.44
C GLU A 261 -16.31 -27.28 3.46
N LEU A 262 -15.85 -26.05 3.26
CA LEU A 262 -14.86 -25.37 4.12
C LEU A 262 -15.52 -24.27 4.95
#